data_39d3d03e79aab34e545241171f866d5c
#
_entry.id   39d3d03e79aab34e545241171f866d5c
#
_cell.length_a   1.000
_cell.length_b   1.000
_cell.length_c   1.000
_cell.angle_alpha   90.00
_cell.angle_beta   90.00
_cell.angle_gamma   90.00
#
_symmetry.space_group_name_H-M   'P 1'
#
loop_
_entity.id
_entity.type
_entity.pdbx_description
1 polymer ?
#
loop_
_entity_poly.entity_id
_entity_poly.type
_entity_poly.pdbx_seq_one_letter_code
_entity_poly.pdbx_strand_id
1 'polypeptide(L)'
;MKTNDLRKRKTSYYRWQKLRLEALLAVVQRKYEFIEIIRRSKTEKDVIESVVPHFNISLRQAHYLLGLELCQLGALKYEELQKEYEKVLRYYQIVAPNKKKL
;
A
#
# COMPACT_ATOMS: atom_id res chain seq x y z
N MET A 1 -18.33 21.43 13.04
CA MET A 1 -17.72 21.48 11.71
C MET A 1 -16.26 21.12 11.70
N LYS A 2 -15.47 21.79 12.53
CA LYS A 2 -14.04 21.49 12.56
C LYS A 2 -13.76 20.06 13.01
N THR A 3 -14.55 19.54 13.92
CA THR A 3 -14.37 18.17 14.39
C THR A 3 -14.60 17.16 13.28
N ASN A 4 -15.60 17.40 12.44
CA ASN A 4 -15.88 16.52 11.32
C ASN A 4 -14.77 16.57 10.29
N ASP A 5 -14.22 17.76 10.05
CA ASP A 5 -13.12 17.90 9.09
C ASP A 5 -11.88 17.16 9.55
N LEU A 6 -11.56 17.27 10.85
CA LEU A 6 -10.42 16.57 11.41
C LEU A 6 -10.61 15.06 11.32
N ARG A 7 -11.82 14.58 11.61
CA ARG A 7 -12.10 13.16 11.50
C ARG A 7 -11.93 12.66 10.07
N LYS A 8 -12.43 13.42 9.10
CA LYS A 8 -12.29 13.05 7.70
C LYS A 8 -10.82 12.99 7.28
N ARG A 9 -10.03 13.95 7.73
CA ARG A 9 -8.60 13.97 7.40
C ARG A 9 -7.89 12.76 7.99
N LYS A 10 -8.18 12.43 9.24
CA LYS A 10 -7.58 11.28 9.88
C LYS A 10 -8.00 9.99 9.20
N THR A 11 -9.27 9.88 8.83
CA THR A 11 -9.77 8.71 8.13
C THR A 11 -9.05 8.54 6.79
N SER A 12 -8.91 9.62 6.04
CA SER A 12 -8.22 9.55 4.74
C SER A 12 -6.76 9.19 4.92
N TYR A 13 -6.11 9.77 5.93
CA TYR A 13 -4.71 9.49 6.21
C TYR A 13 -4.49 8.00 6.51
N TYR A 14 -5.29 7.45 7.43
CA TYR A 14 -5.10 6.05 7.81
C TYR A 14 -5.57 5.09 6.74
N ARG A 15 -6.55 5.49 5.94
CA ARG A 15 -6.94 4.68 4.78
C ARG A 15 -5.78 4.56 3.81
N TRP A 16 -5.11 5.67 3.53
CA TRP A 16 -3.96 5.62 2.62
C TRP A 16 -2.81 4.84 3.22
N GLN A 17 -2.54 5.01 4.52
CA GLN A 17 -1.49 4.22 5.17
C GLN A 17 -1.79 2.74 5.09
N LYS A 18 -3.06 2.37 5.26
CA LYS A 18 -3.48 0.98 5.14
C LYS A 18 -3.20 0.44 3.73
N LEU A 19 -3.62 1.19 2.72
CA LEU A 19 -3.43 0.77 1.33
C LEU A 19 -1.95 0.69 0.97
N ARG A 20 -1.17 1.64 1.44
CA ARG A 20 0.27 1.67 1.20
C ARG A 20 0.93 0.42 1.78
N LEU A 21 0.61 0.11 3.01
CA LEU A 21 1.20 -1.05 3.68
C LEU A 21 0.73 -2.36 3.06
N GLU A 22 -0.51 -2.42 2.60
CA GLU A 22 -0.98 -3.61 1.88
C GLU A 22 -0.16 -3.84 0.62
N ALA A 23 0.14 -2.78 -0.11
CA ALA A 23 0.96 -2.89 -1.31
C ALA A 23 2.37 -3.37 -0.97
N LEU A 24 2.97 -2.80 0.07
CA LEU A 24 4.31 -3.19 0.49
C LEU A 24 4.34 -4.65 0.95
N LEU A 25 3.33 -5.07 1.69
CA LEU A 25 3.24 -6.46 2.14
C LEU A 25 3.08 -7.41 0.96
N ALA A 26 2.31 -7.01 -0.05
CA ALA A 26 2.11 -7.85 -1.23
C ALA A 26 3.43 -8.09 -1.96
N VAL A 27 4.28 -7.07 -2.00
CA VAL A 27 5.52 -7.14 -2.78
C VAL A 27 6.70 -7.71 -1.98
N VAL A 28 6.74 -7.44 -0.66
CA VAL A 28 7.92 -7.79 0.13
C VAL A 28 8.22 -9.28 0.14
N GLN A 29 7.20 -10.11 0.09
CA GLN A 29 7.39 -11.56 0.07
C GLN A 29 7.76 -12.08 -1.30
N ARG A 30 7.60 -11.25 -2.33
CA ARG A 30 7.81 -11.65 -3.72
C ARG A 30 8.62 -10.58 -4.46
N LYS A 31 9.67 -10.10 -3.80
CA LYS A 31 10.48 -9.01 -4.34
C LYS A 31 11.08 -9.34 -5.70
N TYR A 32 11.52 -10.58 -5.87
CA TYR A 32 12.16 -10.96 -7.13
C TYR A 32 11.17 -10.96 -8.28
N GLU A 33 9.92 -11.34 -8.02
CA GLU A 33 8.89 -11.29 -9.06
C GLU A 33 8.62 -9.85 -9.47
N PHE A 34 8.56 -8.95 -8.49
CA PHE A 34 8.33 -7.53 -8.76
C PHE A 34 9.45 -6.95 -9.61
N ILE A 35 10.69 -7.23 -9.22
CA ILE A 35 11.86 -6.75 -9.96
C ILE A 35 11.88 -7.33 -11.37
N GLU A 36 11.53 -8.60 -11.51
CA GLU A 36 11.50 -9.26 -12.82
C GLU A 36 10.48 -8.64 -13.75
N ILE A 37 9.31 -8.27 -13.22
CA ILE A 37 8.30 -7.59 -14.01
C ILE A 37 8.84 -6.26 -14.53
N ILE A 38 9.50 -5.50 -13.65
CA ILE A 38 10.10 -4.22 -14.04
C ILE A 38 11.14 -4.45 -15.12
N ARG A 39 12.00 -5.44 -14.94
CA ARG A 39 13.09 -5.72 -15.89
C ARG A 39 12.57 -6.07 -17.27
N ARG A 40 11.46 -6.81 -17.35
CA ARG A 40 10.90 -7.25 -18.63
C ARG A 40 10.05 -6.18 -19.29
N SER A 41 9.65 -5.17 -18.54
CA SER A 41 8.75 -4.13 -19.07
C SER A 41 9.54 -3.06 -19.79
N LYS A 42 8.96 -2.51 -20.84
CA LYS A 42 9.62 -1.45 -21.61
C LYS A 42 9.21 -0.06 -21.14
N THR A 43 8.00 0.08 -20.62
CA THR A 43 7.48 1.38 -20.18
C THR A 43 6.85 1.25 -18.81
N GLU A 44 6.63 2.39 -18.16
CA GLU A 44 5.93 2.43 -16.90
C GLU A 44 4.52 1.85 -17.02
N LYS A 45 3.86 2.13 -18.15
CA LYS A 45 2.53 1.57 -18.38
C LYS A 45 2.56 0.06 -18.39
N ASP A 46 3.57 -0.54 -19.04
CA ASP A 46 3.72 -1.99 -19.07
C ASP A 46 3.87 -2.56 -17.66
N VAL A 47 4.67 -1.89 -16.83
CA VAL A 47 4.86 -2.32 -15.45
C VAL A 47 3.53 -2.35 -14.71
N ILE A 48 2.78 -1.25 -14.81
CA ILE A 48 1.51 -1.13 -14.11
C ILE A 48 0.52 -2.19 -14.57
N GLU A 49 0.43 -2.40 -15.87
CA GLU A 49 -0.50 -3.40 -16.40
C GLU A 49 -0.17 -4.81 -15.96
N SER A 50 1.10 -5.07 -15.67
CA SER A 50 1.52 -6.39 -15.19
C SER A 50 1.38 -6.51 -13.67
N VAL A 51 1.78 -5.47 -12.95
CA VAL A 51 1.84 -5.51 -11.48
C VAL A 51 0.44 -5.54 -10.86
N VAL A 52 -0.48 -4.77 -11.40
CA VAL A 52 -1.83 -4.68 -10.84
C VAL A 52 -2.50 -6.05 -10.72
N PRO A 53 -2.62 -6.85 -11.80
CA PRO A 53 -3.25 -8.16 -11.65
C PRO A 53 -2.35 -9.18 -10.95
N HIS A 54 -1.04 -9.08 -11.14
CA HIS A 54 -0.12 -10.07 -10.57
C HIS A 54 -0.12 -10.05 -9.05
N PHE A 55 -0.16 -8.86 -8.46
CA PHE A 55 -0.17 -8.70 -7.01
C PHE A 55 -1.56 -8.40 -6.45
N ASN A 56 -2.57 -8.32 -7.31
CA ASN A 56 -3.94 -8.02 -6.91
C ASN A 56 -4.02 -6.73 -6.11
N ILE A 57 -3.45 -5.67 -6.66
CA ILE A 57 -3.43 -4.36 -6.03
C ILE A 57 -4.11 -3.34 -6.94
N SER A 58 -4.40 -2.17 -6.40
CA SER A 58 -5.04 -1.11 -7.14
C SER A 58 -4.04 -0.34 -7.99
N LEU A 59 -4.58 0.45 -8.91
CA LEU A 59 -3.75 1.31 -9.74
C LEU A 59 -2.95 2.30 -8.87
N ARG A 60 -3.59 2.88 -7.87
CA ARG A 60 -2.93 3.83 -6.98
C ARG A 60 -1.79 3.16 -6.21
N GLN A 61 -2.02 1.93 -5.75
CA GLN A 61 -0.97 1.19 -5.06
C GLN A 61 0.19 0.88 -6.00
N ALA A 62 -0.10 0.55 -7.25
CA ALA A 62 0.96 0.28 -8.22
C ALA A 62 1.81 1.52 -8.47
N HIS A 63 1.17 2.68 -8.62
CA HIS A 63 1.91 3.93 -8.79
C HIS A 63 2.79 4.22 -7.58
N TYR A 64 2.29 3.95 -6.38
CA TYR A 64 3.08 4.12 -5.18
C TYR A 64 4.34 3.24 -5.21
N LEU A 65 4.15 1.98 -5.58
CA LEU A 65 5.27 1.03 -5.61
C LEU A 65 6.34 1.46 -6.61
N LEU A 66 5.93 2.01 -7.75
CA LEU A 66 6.90 2.47 -8.75
C LEU A 66 7.71 3.65 -8.28
N GLY A 67 7.25 4.36 -7.26
CA GLY A 67 8.00 5.47 -6.70
C GLY A 67 9.05 5.05 -5.67
N LEU A 68 9.11 3.77 -5.33
CA LEU A 68 10.08 3.30 -4.35
C LEU A 68 11.48 3.23 -4.98
N GLU A 69 12.47 3.64 -4.20
CA GLU A 69 13.85 3.45 -4.61
C GLU A 69 14.26 2.02 -4.33
N LEU A 70 15.24 1.54 -5.09
CA LEU A 70 15.69 0.16 -4.96
C LEU A 70 16.18 -0.14 -3.55
N CYS A 71 16.89 0.80 -2.93
CA CYS A 71 17.38 0.60 -1.57
C CYS A 71 16.23 0.53 -0.56
N GLN A 72 15.16 1.30 -0.80
CA GLN A 72 13.98 1.23 0.05
C GLN A 72 13.32 -0.16 -0.05
N LEU A 73 13.20 -0.66 -1.27
CA LEU A 73 12.62 -1.99 -1.48
C LEU A 73 13.45 -3.05 -0.77
N GLY A 74 14.78 -2.96 -0.88
CA GLY A 74 15.65 -3.93 -0.24
C GLY A 74 15.60 -3.90 1.27
N ALA A 75 15.28 -2.75 1.85
CA ALA A 75 15.22 -2.59 3.30
C ALA A 75 13.91 -3.07 3.93
N LEU A 76 12.90 -3.37 3.11
CA LEU A 76 11.60 -3.80 3.63
C LEU A 76 11.70 -5.17 4.26
N LYS A 77 11.08 -5.31 5.44
CA LYS A 77 11.03 -6.57 6.16
C LYS A 77 9.59 -6.89 6.51
N TYR A 78 9.19 -8.11 6.21
CA TYR A 78 7.80 -8.52 6.36
C TYR A 78 7.29 -8.31 7.79
N GLU A 79 8.05 -8.74 8.78
CA GLU A 79 7.60 -8.66 10.18
C GLU A 79 7.36 -7.24 10.62
N GLU A 80 8.24 -6.32 10.21
CA GLU A 80 8.09 -4.92 10.57
C GLU A 80 6.87 -4.30 9.90
N LEU A 81 6.67 -4.62 8.63
CA LEU A 81 5.51 -4.13 7.90
C LEU A 81 4.22 -4.68 8.49
N GLN A 82 4.22 -5.94 8.88
CA GLN A 82 3.04 -6.56 9.47
C GLN A 82 2.65 -5.86 10.77
N LYS A 83 3.63 -5.56 11.61
CA LYS A 83 3.36 -4.87 12.87
C LYS A 83 2.80 -3.47 12.62
N GLU A 84 3.38 -2.76 11.68
CA GLU A 84 2.92 -1.43 11.34
C GLU A 84 1.52 -1.47 10.77
N TYR A 85 1.25 -2.45 9.93
CA TYR A 85 -0.07 -2.62 9.34
C TYR A 85 -1.14 -2.87 10.40
N GLU A 86 -0.86 -3.75 11.35
CA GLU A 86 -1.80 -4.02 12.43
C GLU A 86 -2.09 -2.77 13.25
N LYS A 87 -1.07 -1.97 13.49
CA LYS A 87 -1.23 -0.72 14.21
C LYS A 87 -2.12 0.26 13.45
N VAL A 88 -1.89 0.38 12.15
CA VAL A 88 -2.68 1.26 11.30
C VAL A 88 -4.13 0.79 11.22
N LEU A 89 -4.35 -0.51 11.14
CA LEU A 89 -5.70 -1.05 11.12
C LEU A 89 -6.47 -0.67 12.37
N ARG A 90 -5.84 -0.75 13.53
CA ARG A 90 -6.49 -0.37 14.78
C ARG A 90 -6.87 1.10 14.76
N TYR A 91 -5.96 1.97 14.32
CA TYR A 91 -6.27 3.39 14.25
C TYR A 91 -7.35 3.71 13.24
N TYR A 92 -7.30 3.05 12.10
CA TYR A 92 -8.32 3.25 11.07
C TYR A 92 -9.70 2.86 11.59
N GLN A 93 -9.81 1.77 12.30
CA GLN A 93 -11.07 1.33 12.87
C GLN A 93 -11.61 2.31 13.90
N ILE A 94 -10.73 2.98 14.63
CA ILE A 94 -11.14 3.97 15.61
C ILE A 94 -11.71 5.21 14.92
N VAL A 95 -11.07 5.69 13.86
CA VAL A 95 -11.50 6.94 13.22
C VAL A 95 -12.59 6.73 12.18
N ALA A 96 -12.85 5.50 11.75
CA ALA A 96 -13.86 5.20 10.76
C ALA A 96 -14.74 4.02 11.22
N PRO A 97 -15.33 4.10 12.42
CA PRO A 97 -16.04 2.94 12.98
C PRO A 97 -17.32 2.59 12.24
N ASN A 98 -17.94 3.56 11.59
CA ASN A 98 -19.24 3.32 10.96
C ASN A 98 -19.17 2.39 9.77
N LYS A 99 -18.02 2.22 9.21
CA LYS A 99 -17.86 1.36 8.03
C LYS A 99 -18.09 -0.10 8.33
N LYS A 100 -17.92 -0.48 9.57
CA LYS A 100 -18.13 -1.87 9.96
C LYS A 100 -19.58 -2.28 9.94
N LYS A 101 -20.46 -1.33 10.15
CA LYS A 101 -21.88 -1.63 10.23
C LYS A 101 -22.50 -1.82 8.86
N LEU A 102 -21.80 -1.45 7.86
CA LEU A 102 -22.26 -1.61 6.50
C LEU A 102 -21.81 -2.94 5.92
#